data_71da590152cb48c4b9225b27c8ac4a54
#
_entry.id   71da590152cb48c4b9225b27c8ac4a54
#
_cell.length_a   1.000
_cell.length_b   1.000
_cell.length_c   1.000
_cell.angle_alpha   90.00
_cell.angle_beta   90.00
_cell.angle_gamma   90.00
#
_symmetry.space_group_name_H-M   'P 1'
#
loop_
_entity.id
_entity.type
_entity.pdbx_description
1 polymer ?
#
loop_
_entity_poly.entity_id
_entity_poly.type
_entity_poly.pdbx_seq_one_letter_code
_entity_poly.pdbx_strand_id
1 'polypeptide(L)'
;QSAALDDSHSGIESLLLNLDTGKSGENAVLTEGTMVTVRRGGETITATARKETVKQFLSRMDIIPGSREMVGIELMENSVMLTISDHLTVFERVTEKAEHETVYRDTPDLPKGEERVARKGMDGQHTAIYEQTWVSGELVTSQYVEEISTTSVTEVVERGTAVSYVEPDDKLVNVTTQSDGSGYLTFASGGTMKFSKAVTVTATAYTAGYDGVGTRTATGTTVHKGVA
;
A
#
# COMPACT_ATOMS: atom_id res chain seq x y z
N GLN A 1 -16.23 7.12 30.98
CA GLN A 1 -17.37 6.95 30.05
C GLN A 1 -16.93 7.60 28.73
N SER A 2 -16.46 6.78 27.78
CA SER A 2 -16.19 7.20 26.42
C SER A 2 -17.52 7.62 25.81
N ALA A 3 -17.69 8.92 25.52
CA ALA A 3 -18.76 9.36 24.66
C ALA A 3 -18.43 8.80 23.27
N ALA A 4 -19.24 7.87 22.81
CA ALA A 4 -19.21 7.45 21.42
C ALA A 4 -19.50 8.69 20.58
N LEU A 5 -18.50 9.19 19.87
CA LEU A 5 -18.70 10.15 18.80
C LEU A 5 -19.61 9.49 17.79
N ASP A 6 -20.73 10.12 17.54
CA ASP A 6 -21.72 9.67 16.56
C ASP A 6 -21.01 9.51 15.20
N ASP A 7 -21.24 8.39 14.52
CA ASP A 7 -20.68 8.06 13.18
C ASP A 7 -20.95 9.14 12.11
N SER A 8 -21.75 10.17 12.44
CA SER A 8 -22.00 11.33 11.61
C SER A 8 -20.77 12.20 11.33
N HIS A 9 -19.70 12.07 12.10
CA HIS A 9 -18.47 12.87 11.94
C HIS A 9 -17.43 12.24 10.99
N SER A 10 -17.59 11.00 10.60
CA SER A 10 -16.61 10.28 9.75
C SER A 10 -16.52 10.79 8.30
N GLY A 11 -17.39 11.68 7.87
CA GLY A 11 -17.42 12.27 6.53
C GLY A 11 -17.25 13.79 6.47
N ILE A 12 -17.07 14.46 7.63
CA ILE A 12 -16.96 15.92 7.68
C ILE A 12 -15.49 16.32 7.73
N GLU A 13 -15.02 16.98 6.68
CA GLU A 13 -13.72 17.66 6.68
C GLU A 13 -13.95 19.12 7.08
N SER A 14 -13.35 19.54 8.21
CA SER A 14 -13.36 20.91 8.67
C SER A 14 -12.02 21.58 8.34
N LEU A 15 -12.08 22.71 7.65
CA LEU A 15 -10.92 23.50 7.26
C LEU A 15 -11.04 24.90 7.84
N LEU A 16 -9.94 25.44 8.34
CA LEU A 16 -9.85 26.84 8.73
C LEU A 16 -9.22 27.67 7.61
N LEU A 17 -9.93 28.69 7.18
CA LEU A 17 -9.46 29.66 6.21
C LEU A 17 -9.04 30.94 6.92
N ASN A 18 -7.79 31.33 6.81
CA ASN A 18 -7.31 32.64 7.24
C ASN A 18 -7.06 33.52 5.99
N LEU A 19 -7.86 34.55 5.79
CA LEU A 19 -7.83 35.40 4.62
C LEU A 19 -6.60 36.33 4.57
N ASP A 20 -6.01 36.66 5.72
CA ASP A 20 -4.88 37.59 5.80
C ASP A 20 -3.53 36.92 5.60
N THR A 21 -3.41 35.62 5.85
CA THR A 21 -2.13 34.88 5.77
C THR A 21 -1.98 33.96 4.57
N GLY A 22 -3.00 33.84 3.72
CA GLY A 22 -2.98 32.97 2.53
C GLY A 22 -2.82 31.47 2.84
N LYS A 23 -3.12 31.05 4.08
CA LYS A 23 -2.99 29.63 4.47
C LYS A 23 -4.19 28.80 4.03
N SER A 24 -3.87 27.69 3.53
CA SER A 24 -4.57 26.43 3.15
C SER A 24 -6.09 26.36 3.09
N GLY A 25 -6.88 27.25 2.93
CA GLY A 25 -8.33 27.16 2.67
C GLY A 25 -8.80 28.18 1.65
N GLU A 26 -8.01 29.23 1.41
CA GLU A 26 -8.38 30.31 0.49
C GLU A 26 -8.65 29.81 -0.93
N ASN A 27 -7.95 28.78 -1.34
CA ASN A 27 -8.02 28.20 -2.68
C ASN A 27 -8.90 26.95 -2.74
N ALA A 28 -9.64 26.62 -1.68
CA ALA A 28 -10.61 25.53 -1.74
C ALA A 28 -11.62 25.83 -2.85
N VAL A 29 -11.65 24.97 -3.85
CA VAL A 29 -12.50 25.13 -5.02
C VAL A 29 -13.87 24.51 -4.75
N LEU A 30 -14.90 25.33 -4.83
CA LEU A 30 -16.28 24.89 -4.75
C LEU A 30 -16.69 24.28 -6.11
N THR A 31 -17.34 23.13 -6.07
CA THR A 31 -17.87 22.48 -7.26
C THR A 31 -19.14 23.20 -7.73
N GLU A 32 -19.29 23.36 -9.03
CA GLU A 32 -20.49 23.96 -9.61
C GLU A 32 -21.73 23.18 -9.21
N GLY A 33 -22.78 23.89 -8.80
CA GLY A 33 -24.03 23.32 -8.35
C GLY A 33 -24.09 22.95 -6.88
N THR A 34 -22.96 22.99 -6.15
CA THR A 34 -22.93 22.73 -4.71
C THR A 34 -23.69 23.81 -3.95
N MET A 35 -24.56 23.42 -3.03
CA MET A 35 -25.23 24.35 -2.14
C MET A 35 -24.27 24.80 -1.03
N VAL A 36 -24.07 26.10 -0.91
CA VAL A 36 -23.20 26.70 0.10
C VAL A 36 -24.06 27.52 1.07
N THR A 37 -23.94 27.22 2.34
CA THR A 37 -24.59 27.95 3.43
C THR A 37 -23.54 28.75 4.18
N VAL A 38 -23.70 30.07 4.21
CA VAL A 38 -22.83 30.97 4.98
C VAL A 38 -23.54 31.38 6.26
N ARG A 39 -22.88 31.20 7.38
CA ARG A 39 -23.37 31.55 8.72
C ARG A 39 -22.46 32.62 9.31
N ARG A 40 -23.04 33.78 9.73
CA ARG A 40 -22.31 34.89 10.33
C ARG A 40 -23.19 35.62 11.33
N GLY A 41 -22.75 35.78 12.57
CA GLY A 41 -23.47 36.58 13.58
C GLY A 41 -24.91 36.16 13.85
N GLY A 42 -25.25 34.88 13.64
CA GLY A 42 -26.62 34.36 13.76
C GLY A 42 -27.46 34.45 12.48
N GLU A 43 -26.97 35.13 11.46
CA GLU A 43 -27.59 35.14 10.13
C GLU A 43 -27.12 33.98 9.27
N THR A 44 -27.97 33.51 8.38
CA THR A 44 -27.68 32.40 7.47
C THR A 44 -28.09 32.79 6.05
N ILE A 45 -27.15 32.68 5.12
CA ILE A 45 -27.36 32.94 3.69
C ILE A 45 -27.03 31.66 2.94
N THR A 46 -27.90 31.25 2.04
CA THR A 46 -27.66 30.04 1.20
C THR A 46 -27.64 30.42 -0.28
N ALA A 47 -26.62 29.95 -1.00
CA ALA A 47 -26.50 30.14 -2.43
C ALA A 47 -25.82 28.94 -3.09
N THR A 48 -26.04 28.80 -4.41
CA THR A 48 -25.38 27.78 -5.20
C THR A 48 -24.00 28.25 -5.65
N ALA A 49 -22.99 27.41 -5.45
CA ALA A 49 -21.64 27.67 -5.93
C ALA A 49 -21.57 27.54 -7.44
N ARG A 50 -20.66 28.30 -8.01
CA ARG A 50 -20.13 28.12 -9.36
C ARG A 50 -18.77 27.39 -9.22
N LYS A 51 -18.13 27.07 -10.31
CA LYS A 51 -16.72 26.60 -10.27
C LYS A 51 -15.83 27.78 -9.85
N GLU A 52 -15.73 28.04 -8.56
CA GLU A 52 -15.07 29.21 -7.97
C GLU A 52 -14.41 28.84 -6.62
N THR A 53 -13.43 29.62 -6.18
CA THR A 53 -12.86 29.44 -4.84
C THR A 53 -13.80 30.01 -3.77
N VAL A 54 -13.63 29.57 -2.51
CA VAL A 54 -14.39 30.13 -1.37
C VAL A 54 -14.25 31.63 -1.31
N LYS A 55 -13.06 32.19 -1.55
CA LYS A 55 -12.82 33.63 -1.60
C LYS A 55 -13.64 34.33 -2.70
N GLN A 56 -13.66 33.75 -3.90
CA GLN A 56 -14.45 34.26 -5.02
C GLN A 56 -15.96 34.18 -4.74
N PHE A 57 -16.41 33.07 -4.12
CA PHE A 57 -17.79 32.92 -3.71
C PHE A 57 -18.22 33.99 -2.71
N LEU A 58 -17.45 34.21 -1.64
CA LEU A 58 -17.73 35.25 -0.63
C LEU A 58 -17.76 36.63 -1.26
N SER A 59 -16.78 36.95 -2.13
CA SER A 59 -16.75 38.21 -2.86
C SER A 59 -17.96 38.42 -3.77
N ARG A 60 -18.39 37.36 -4.47
CA ARG A 60 -19.61 37.41 -5.33
C ARG A 60 -20.89 37.62 -4.54
N MET A 61 -20.92 37.12 -3.30
CA MET A 61 -22.06 37.29 -2.39
C MET A 61 -22.01 38.61 -1.61
N ASP A 62 -21.03 39.48 -1.89
CA ASP A 62 -20.78 40.74 -1.17
C ASP A 62 -20.53 40.52 0.33
N ILE A 63 -19.94 39.38 0.68
CA ILE A 63 -19.58 39.00 2.04
C ILE A 63 -18.08 39.27 2.24
N ILE A 64 -17.78 40.29 3.04
CA ILE A 64 -16.38 40.64 3.35
C ILE A 64 -16.19 40.36 4.85
N PRO A 65 -15.39 39.29 5.19
CA PRO A 65 -15.03 39.04 6.58
C PRO A 65 -14.25 40.20 7.18
N GLY A 66 -14.48 40.50 8.43
CA GLY A 66 -13.72 41.50 9.17
C GLY A 66 -12.29 41.07 9.45
N SER A 67 -11.41 41.99 9.81
CA SER A 67 -9.98 41.74 10.04
C SER A 67 -9.67 40.71 11.16
N ARG A 68 -10.64 40.46 12.03
CA ARG A 68 -10.53 39.46 13.11
C ARG A 68 -11.37 38.22 12.86
N GLU A 69 -12.17 38.22 11.81
CA GLU A 69 -13.02 37.09 11.48
C GLU A 69 -12.27 36.06 10.62
N MET A 70 -12.54 34.84 10.88
CA MET A 70 -12.04 33.67 10.11
C MET A 70 -13.21 33.02 9.41
N VAL A 71 -12.90 32.24 8.38
CA VAL A 71 -13.88 31.43 7.68
C VAL A 71 -13.60 29.95 7.93
N GLY A 72 -14.45 29.32 8.72
CA GLY A 72 -14.49 27.88 8.88
C GLY A 72 -15.22 27.23 7.70
N ILE A 73 -14.71 26.14 7.18
CA ILE A 73 -15.29 25.37 6.07
C ILE A 73 -15.62 23.99 6.60
N GLU A 74 -16.86 23.58 6.49
CA GLU A 74 -17.32 22.22 6.76
C GLU A 74 -17.86 21.61 5.48
N LEU A 75 -17.26 20.50 5.05
CA LEU A 75 -17.70 19.75 3.88
C LEU A 75 -18.71 18.71 4.32
N MET A 76 -19.91 18.77 3.75
CA MET A 76 -20.97 17.78 3.92
C MET A 76 -21.14 17.00 2.62
N GLU A 77 -21.84 15.88 2.67
CA GLU A 77 -22.00 14.97 1.51
C GLU A 77 -22.41 15.68 0.21
N ASN A 78 -23.33 16.66 0.28
CA ASN A 78 -23.84 17.41 -0.89
C ASN A 78 -23.86 18.92 -0.72
N SER A 79 -23.21 19.46 0.31
CA SER A 79 -23.23 20.87 0.61
C SER A 79 -21.97 21.31 1.34
N VAL A 80 -21.74 22.62 1.39
CA VAL A 80 -20.64 23.24 2.12
C VAL A 80 -21.22 24.24 3.10
N MET A 81 -20.78 24.20 4.34
CA MET A 81 -21.10 25.22 5.34
C MET A 81 -19.87 26.10 5.55
N LEU A 82 -20.05 27.40 5.42
CA LEU A 82 -19.06 28.40 5.74
C LEU A 82 -19.51 29.15 7.02
N THR A 83 -18.68 29.12 8.04
CA THR A 83 -18.94 29.87 9.29
C THR A 83 -17.95 31.01 9.41
N ILE A 84 -18.45 32.24 9.46
CA ILE A 84 -17.65 33.46 9.62
C ILE A 84 -17.76 33.95 11.05
N SER A 85 -16.65 33.92 11.77
CA SER A 85 -16.56 34.29 13.17
C SER A 85 -15.14 34.65 13.58
N ASP A 86 -14.98 35.46 14.60
CA ASP A 86 -13.73 35.70 15.30
C ASP A 86 -13.37 34.58 16.30
N HIS A 87 -14.28 33.64 16.51
CA HIS A 87 -14.09 32.47 17.36
C HIS A 87 -14.60 31.21 16.63
N LEU A 88 -13.70 30.28 16.31
CA LEU A 88 -14.03 29.05 15.59
C LEU A 88 -13.42 27.83 16.27
N THR A 89 -14.19 26.75 16.31
CA THR A 89 -13.69 25.41 16.65
C THR A 89 -13.71 24.56 15.38
N VAL A 90 -12.57 23.98 15.05
CA VAL A 90 -12.39 23.13 13.86
C VAL A 90 -11.70 21.83 14.25
N PHE A 91 -11.88 20.80 13.43
CA PHE A 91 -11.19 19.52 13.58
C PHE A 91 -10.06 19.42 12.57
N GLU A 92 -8.83 19.31 13.06
CA GLU A 92 -7.67 19.05 12.22
C GLU A 92 -7.38 17.55 12.18
N ARG A 93 -7.18 17.02 10.97
CA ARG A 93 -6.75 15.64 10.75
C ARG A 93 -5.29 15.61 10.33
N VAL A 94 -4.47 14.97 11.15
CA VAL A 94 -3.06 14.74 10.86
C VAL A 94 -2.90 13.28 10.47
N THR A 95 -2.67 13.03 9.19
CA THR A 95 -2.51 11.67 8.67
C THR A 95 -1.04 11.37 8.42
N GLU A 96 -0.57 10.30 9.03
CA GLU A 96 0.76 9.75 8.83
C GLU A 96 0.66 8.35 8.21
N LYS A 97 1.65 8.04 7.38
CA LYS A 97 1.79 6.72 6.80
C LYS A 97 2.35 5.75 7.86
N ALA A 98 1.65 4.65 8.10
CA ALA A 98 2.16 3.54 8.89
C ALA A 98 2.82 2.53 7.95
N GLU A 99 4.15 2.54 7.88
CA GLU A 99 4.89 1.61 7.03
C GLU A 99 4.64 0.16 7.44
N HIS A 100 4.55 -0.74 6.47
CA HIS A 100 4.45 -2.16 6.74
C HIS A 100 5.81 -2.75 7.12
N GLU A 101 5.77 -3.80 7.90
CA GLU A 101 6.97 -4.59 8.22
C GLU A 101 7.25 -5.60 7.10
N THR A 102 8.55 -5.87 6.87
CA THR A 102 8.98 -6.97 6.01
C THR A 102 9.57 -8.08 6.89
N VAL A 103 9.00 -9.27 6.75
CA VAL A 103 9.46 -10.48 7.45
C VAL A 103 10.06 -11.44 6.44
N TYR A 104 11.24 -11.96 6.78
CA TYR A 104 11.94 -12.92 5.96
C TYR A 104 11.70 -14.35 6.47
N ARG A 105 11.41 -15.26 5.55
CA ARG A 105 11.21 -16.67 5.84
C ARG A 105 12.14 -17.51 4.96
N ASP A 106 12.98 -18.29 5.59
CA ASP A 106 13.86 -19.20 4.88
C ASP A 106 13.08 -20.36 4.24
N THR A 107 13.42 -20.69 3.01
CA THR A 107 12.82 -21.79 2.27
C THR A 107 13.87 -22.61 1.50
N PRO A 108 13.80 -23.93 1.52
CA PRO A 108 14.62 -24.79 0.69
C PRO A 108 14.15 -24.83 -0.78
N ASP A 109 12.99 -24.25 -1.10
CA ASP A 109 12.43 -24.25 -2.46
C ASP A 109 13.11 -23.26 -3.40
N LEU A 110 13.97 -22.40 -2.87
CA LEU A 110 14.73 -21.41 -3.63
C LEU A 110 16.23 -21.62 -3.42
N PRO A 111 17.04 -21.45 -4.48
CA PRO A 111 18.50 -21.44 -4.36
C PRO A 111 18.99 -20.40 -3.35
N LYS A 112 20.07 -20.72 -2.65
CA LYS A 112 20.71 -19.77 -1.71
C LYS A 112 21.09 -18.47 -2.42
N GLY A 113 20.61 -17.35 -1.89
CA GLY A 113 20.84 -16.01 -2.45
C GLY A 113 19.72 -15.51 -3.37
N GLU A 114 18.71 -16.33 -3.66
CA GLU A 114 17.48 -15.89 -4.33
C GLU A 114 16.43 -15.50 -3.30
N GLU A 115 15.65 -14.46 -3.63
CA GLU A 115 14.51 -14.01 -2.82
C GLU A 115 13.23 -13.96 -3.65
N ARG A 116 12.11 -14.21 -3.03
CA ARG A 116 10.78 -14.13 -3.65
C ARG A 116 9.78 -13.51 -2.69
N VAL A 117 9.03 -12.51 -3.15
CA VAL A 117 7.91 -11.96 -2.38
C VAL A 117 6.77 -12.96 -2.38
N ALA A 118 6.54 -13.61 -1.24
CA ALA A 118 5.45 -14.57 -1.06
C ALA A 118 4.12 -13.87 -0.75
N ARG A 119 4.18 -12.75 -0.05
CA ARG A 119 3.03 -11.87 0.21
C ARG A 119 3.48 -10.43 0.15
N LYS A 120 2.85 -9.65 -0.72
CA LYS A 120 3.12 -8.21 -0.84
C LYS A 120 2.63 -7.47 0.40
N GLY A 121 3.47 -6.60 0.94
CA GLY A 121 3.12 -5.68 2.01
C GLY A 121 2.17 -4.58 1.55
N MET A 122 1.44 -4.01 2.49
CA MET A 122 0.63 -2.82 2.29
C MET A 122 0.79 -1.91 3.50
N ASP A 123 1.08 -0.62 3.23
CA ASP A 123 1.13 0.37 4.29
C ASP A 123 -0.25 0.66 4.85
N GLY A 124 -0.32 0.89 6.14
CA GLY A 124 -1.47 1.43 6.82
C GLY A 124 -1.45 2.96 6.84
N GLN A 125 -2.45 3.52 7.48
CA GLN A 125 -2.54 4.95 7.78
C GLN A 125 -2.88 5.13 9.25
N HIS A 126 -2.32 6.17 9.83
CA HIS A 126 -2.53 6.60 11.18
C HIS A 126 -3.01 8.04 11.13
N THR A 127 -4.25 8.29 11.52
CA THR A 127 -4.86 9.62 11.47
C THR A 127 -5.26 10.04 12.86
N ALA A 128 -4.58 11.04 13.40
CA ALA A 128 -4.95 11.68 14.64
C ALA A 128 -5.88 12.86 14.37
N ILE A 129 -6.95 13.00 15.15
CA ILE A 129 -7.91 14.08 15.07
C ILE A 129 -7.73 14.98 16.27
N TYR A 130 -7.54 16.28 16.02
CA TYR A 130 -7.42 17.31 17.02
C TYR A 130 -8.57 18.30 16.89
N GLU A 131 -9.22 18.60 18.01
CA GLU A 131 -10.12 19.74 18.12
C GLU A 131 -9.29 21.00 18.40
N GLN A 132 -9.40 21.99 17.54
CA GLN A 132 -8.68 23.26 17.65
C GLN A 132 -9.64 24.42 17.82
N THR A 133 -9.38 25.26 18.82
CA THR A 133 -10.09 26.53 19.01
C THR A 133 -9.20 27.68 18.57
N TRP A 134 -9.72 28.46 17.67
CA TRP A 134 -9.07 29.63 17.09
C TRP A 134 -9.82 30.90 17.47
N VAL A 135 -9.10 31.94 17.84
CA VAL A 135 -9.65 33.26 18.18
C VAL A 135 -8.89 34.33 17.41
N SER A 136 -9.59 35.10 16.61
CA SER A 136 -9.04 36.21 15.83
C SER A 136 -7.79 35.83 15.01
N GLY A 137 -7.73 34.61 14.47
CA GLY A 137 -6.61 34.10 13.68
C GLY A 137 -5.50 33.41 14.47
N GLU A 138 -5.61 33.35 15.80
CA GLU A 138 -4.63 32.70 16.68
C GLU A 138 -5.17 31.38 17.22
N LEU A 139 -4.34 30.31 17.18
CA LEU A 139 -4.67 29.02 17.79
C LEU A 139 -4.56 29.14 19.32
N VAL A 140 -5.68 29.01 20.01
CA VAL A 140 -5.74 29.11 21.48
C VAL A 140 -5.59 27.75 22.15
N THR A 141 -6.29 26.74 21.64
CA THR A 141 -6.19 25.35 22.15
C THR A 141 -6.16 24.35 21.02
N SER A 142 -5.43 23.25 21.26
CA SER A 142 -5.45 22.07 20.41
C SER A 142 -5.53 20.85 21.32
N GLN A 143 -6.59 20.07 21.21
CA GLN A 143 -6.85 18.90 22.04
C GLN A 143 -6.98 17.67 21.17
N TYR A 144 -6.25 16.61 21.53
CA TYR A 144 -6.43 15.31 20.91
C TYR A 144 -7.82 14.75 21.20
N VAL A 145 -8.52 14.32 20.19
CA VAL A 145 -9.89 13.76 20.29
C VAL A 145 -9.86 12.25 20.12
N GLU A 146 -9.38 11.78 18.98
CA GLU A 146 -9.34 10.35 18.67
C GLU A 146 -8.31 10.05 17.59
N GLU A 147 -8.10 8.76 17.38
CA GLU A 147 -7.22 8.21 16.39
C GLU A 147 -7.94 7.17 15.55
N ILE A 148 -7.81 7.29 14.25
CA ILE A 148 -8.30 6.33 13.27
C ILE A 148 -7.09 5.70 12.59
N SER A 149 -6.90 4.39 12.78
CA SER A 149 -5.79 3.67 12.20
C SER A 149 -6.28 2.55 11.30
N THR A 150 -5.67 2.43 10.12
CA THR A 150 -5.79 1.25 9.27
C THR A 150 -4.55 0.39 9.47
N THR A 151 -4.76 -0.91 9.67
CA THR A 151 -3.67 -1.85 9.92
C THR A 151 -2.83 -2.04 8.66
N SER A 152 -1.51 -1.97 8.80
CA SER A 152 -0.57 -2.35 7.75
C SER A 152 -0.58 -3.87 7.55
N VAL A 153 -0.28 -4.32 6.34
CA VAL A 153 -0.12 -5.74 6.00
C VAL A 153 1.36 -6.04 5.85
N THR A 154 1.87 -6.90 6.70
CA THR A 154 3.28 -7.33 6.68
C THR A 154 3.65 -7.99 5.36
N GLU A 155 4.73 -7.55 4.74
CA GLU A 155 5.34 -8.22 3.60
C GLU A 155 6.07 -9.49 4.05
N VAL A 156 5.94 -10.56 3.28
CA VAL A 156 6.67 -11.81 3.52
C VAL A 156 7.57 -12.09 2.32
N VAL A 157 8.88 -12.09 2.56
CA VAL A 157 9.89 -12.41 1.57
C VAL A 157 10.51 -13.77 1.90
N GLU A 158 10.46 -14.71 0.96
CA GLU A 158 11.12 -15.99 1.07
C GLU A 158 12.57 -15.86 0.61
N ARG A 159 13.49 -16.35 1.44
CA ARG A 159 14.92 -16.43 1.13
C ARG A 159 15.32 -17.87 0.86
N GLY A 160 15.94 -18.09 -0.27
CA GLY A 160 16.46 -19.39 -0.65
C GLY A 160 17.59 -19.87 0.23
N THR A 161 17.49 -21.09 0.71
CA THR A 161 18.54 -21.77 1.49
C THR A 161 19.12 -22.96 0.75
N ALA A 162 18.56 -23.33 -0.41
CA ALA A 162 19.03 -24.46 -1.20
C ALA A 162 20.49 -24.28 -1.64
N VAL A 163 21.32 -25.22 -1.29
CA VAL A 163 22.72 -25.25 -1.70
C VAL A 163 22.83 -25.90 -3.08
N SER A 164 23.42 -25.21 -4.04
CA SER A 164 23.58 -25.69 -5.43
C SER A 164 24.58 -26.85 -5.58
N TYR A 165 25.25 -27.23 -4.52
CA TYR A 165 26.23 -28.31 -4.56
C TYR A 165 25.55 -29.62 -4.20
N VAL A 166 25.67 -30.58 -5.11
CA VAL A 166 25.22 -31.97 -4.94
C VAL A 166 26.45 -32.86 -4.96
N GLU A 167 26.62 -33.66 -3.93
CA GLU A 167 27.68 -34.68 -3.90
C GLU A 167 27.49 -35.68 -5.05
N PRO A 168 28.56 -36.12 -5.69
CA PRO A 168 28.47 -37.02 -6.89
C PRO A 168 27.63 -38.28 -6.66
N ASP A 169 27.59 -38.78 -5.43
CA ASP A 169 26.86 -40.00 -5.05
C ASP A 169 25.55 -39.74 -4.28
N ASP A 170 25.11 -38.47 -4.22
CA ASP A 170 23.89 -38.11 -3.50
C ASP A 170 22.63 -38.63 -4.22
N LYS A 171 21.67 -39.11 -3.42
CA LYS A 171 20.46 -39.71 -3.97
C LYS A 171 19.40 -38.67 -4.22
N LEU A 172 18.81 -38.69 -5.42
CA LEU A 172 17.61 -37.91 -5.72
C LEU A 172 16.43 -38.43 -4.90
N VAL A 173 15.79 -37.52 -4.12
CA VAL A 173 14.66 -37.83 -3.24
C VAL A 173 13.36 -37.30 -3.81
N ASN A 174 13.41 -36.15 -4.48
CA ASN A 174 12.20 -35.52 -5.02
C ASN A 174 12.50 -34.75 -6.31
N VAL A 175 11.47 -34.66 -7.16
CA VAL A 175 11.46 -33.82 -8.37
C VAL A 175 10.20 -32.98 -8.34
N THR A 176 10.35 -31.67 -8.25
CA THR A 176 9.24 -30.72 -8.33
C THR A 176 9.25 -30.05 -9.70
N THR A 177 8.16 -30.18 -10.46
CA THR A 177 8.00 -29.58 -11.77
C THR A 177 6.96 -28.46 -11.71
N GLN A 178 7.27 -27.32 -12.31
CA GLN A 178 6.36 -26.18 -12.45
C GLN A 178 5.56 -26.29 -13.77
N SER A 179 4.54 -25.45 -13.90
CA SER A 179 3.67 -25.44 -15.08
C SER A 179 4.37 -25.08 -16.40
N ASP A 180 5.53 -24.39 -16.32
CA ASP A 180 6.37 -24.03 -17.47
C ASP A 180 7.37 -25.13 -17.86
N GLY A 181 7.35 -26.27 -17.15
CA GLY A 181 8.23 -27.40 -17.36
C GLY A 181 9.60 -27.28 -16.67
N SER A 182 9.90 -26.17 -16.02
CA SER A 182 11.05 -26.01 -15.13
C SER A 182 10.84 -26.68 -13.78
N GLY A 183 11.86 -26.74 -12.93
CA GLY A 183 11.68 -27.28 -11.59
C GLY A 183 12.97 -27.46 -10.82
N TYR A 184 12.87 -28.25 -9.74
CA TYR A 184 13.96 -28.52 -8.82
C TYR A 184 14.10 -30.01 -8.55
N LEU A 185 15.34 -30.48 -8.52
CA LEU A 185 15.72 -31.77 -7.99
C LEU A 185 16.10 -31.58 -6.51
N THR A 186 15.59 -32.41 -5.61
CA THR A 186 15.97 -32.41 -4.20
C THR A 186 16.72 -33.72 -3.90
N PHE A 187 17.85 -33.62 -3.25
CA PHE A 187 18.74 -34.68 -2.91
C PHE A 187 18.73 -35.04 -1.45
N ALA A 188 19.18 -36.22 -1.06
CA ALA A 188 19.15 -36.70 0.32
C ALA A 188 20.01 -35.89 1.27
N SER A 189 21.05 -35.22 0.80
CA SER A 189 21.85 -34.26 1.56
C SER A 189 21.11 -32.96 1.90
N GLY A 190 19.94 -32.72 1.31
CA GLY A 190 19.22 -31.44 1.36
C GLY A 190 19.65 -30.46 0.27
N GLY A 191 20.60 -30.85 -0.58
CA GLY A 191 20.99 -30.07 -1.75
C GLY A 191 19.87 -30.02 -2.79
N THR A 192 19.75 -28.91 -3.53
CA THR A 192 18.80 -28.80 -4.63
C THR A 192 19.50 -28.35 -5.92
N MET A 193 18.99 -28.81 -7.05
CA MET A 193 19.47 -28.41 -8.37
C MET A 193 18.27 -27.96 -9.21
N LYS A 194 18.37 -26.77 -9.80
CA LYS A 194 17.35 -26.26 -10.72
C LYS A 194 17.52 -26.85 -12.11
N PHE A 195 16.41 -27.21 -12.75
CA PHE A 195 16.39 -27.52 -14.16
C PHE A 195 15.43 -26.60 -14.92
N SER A 196 15.79 -26.29 -16.16
CA SER A 196 14.99 -25.40 -17.01
C SER A 196 13.90 -26.14 -17.79
N LYS A 197 14.05 -27.45 -18.00
CA LYS A 197 13.07 -28.25 -18.75
C LYS A 197 13.18 -29.72 -18.39
N ALA A 198 12.04 -30.35 -18.13
CA ALA A 198 11.93 -31.80 -18.03
C ALA A 198 11.51 -32.36 -19.38
N VAL A 199 12.15 -33.44 -19.80
CA VAL A 199 11.81 -34.18 -21.01
C VAL A 199 11.72 -35.66 -20.71
N THR A 200 10.76 -36.34 -21.27
CA THR A 200 10.63 -37.78 -21.18
C THR A 200 11.41 -38.41 -22.37
N VAL A 201 12.33 -39.28 -22.05
CA VAL A 201 13.10 -40.00 -23.05
C VAL A 201 12.96 -41.52 -22.85
N THR A 202 13.03 -42.26 -23.92
CA THR A 202 13.14 -43.72 -23.86
C THR A 202 14.62 -44.04 -23.87
N ALA A 203 15.11 -44.62 -22.78
CA ALA A 203 16.49 -45.07 -22.68
C ALA A 203 16.55 -46.57 -22.95
N THR A 204 17.46 -46.97 -23.84
CA THR A 204 17.79 -48.36 -24.07
C THR A 204 19.20 -48.64 -23.53
N ALA A 205 19.31 -49.68 -22.71
CA ALA A 205 20.59 -50.10 -22.17
C ALA A 205 21.02 -51.43 -22.85
N TYR A 206 22.27 -51.51 -23.19
CA TYR A 206 22.86 -52.75 -23.73
C TYR A 206 24.24 -52.95 -23.12
N THR A 207 24.62 -54.20 -22.99
CA THR A 207 25.93 -54.59 -22.45
C THR A 207 26.91 -54.75 -23.62
N ALA A 208 28.03 -54.05 -23.56
CA ALA A 208 29.11 -54.18 -24.57
C ALA A 208 29.69 -55.60 -24.53
N GLY A 209 29.89 -56.18 -25.72
CA GLY A 209 30.52 -57.49 -25.85
C GLY A 209 29.58 -58.69 -25.68
N TYR A 210 28.22 -58.50 -25.57
CA TYR A 210 27.28 -59.62 -25.69
C TYR A 210 26.93 -59.87 -27.19
N ASP A 211 26.48 -61.08 -27.52
CA ASP A 211 26.26 -61.51 -28.93
C ASP A 211 25.51 -60.41 -29.72
N GLY A 212 26.21 -59.90 -30.77
CA GLY A 212 25.66 -58.86 -31.64
C GLY A 212 25.75 -57.40 -31.17
N VAL A 213 26.26 -57.13 -29.97
CA VAL A 213 26.47 -55.82 -29.44
C VAL A 213 27.93 -55.40 -29.53
N GLY A 214 28.22 -54.38 -30.30
CA GLY A 214 29.55 -53.82 -30.44
C GLY A 214 30.04 -53.11 -29.17
N THR A 215 31.36 -52.87 -29.10
CA THR A 215 32.01 -52.12 -28.05
C THR A 215 31.99 -50.58 -28.26
N ARG A 216 31.26 -50.11 -29.24
CA ARG A 216 31.16 -48.69 -29.60
C ARG A 216 29.72 -48.27 -29.72
N THR A 217 29.44 -47.01 -29.29
CA THR A 217 28.15 -46.36 -29.49
C THR A 217 27.87 -46.10 -30.98
N ALA A 218 26.63 -45.72 -31.33
CA ALA A 218 26.28 -45.31 -32.68
C ALA A 218 27.12 -44.13 -33.21
N THR A 219 27.70 -43.34 -32.32
CA THR A 219 28.59 -42.21 -32.63
C THR A 219 30.08 -42.62 -32.69
N GLY A 220 30.37 -43.91 -32.54
CA GLY A 220 31.71 -44.45 -32.63
C GLY A 220 32.56 -44.37 -31.35
N THR A 221 32.01 -43.90 -30.27
CA THR A 221 32.69 -43.81 -28.95
C THR A 221 32.76 -45.19 -28.30
N THR A 222 33.91 -45.56 -27.71
CA THR A 222 34.05 -46.82 -26.98
C THR A 222 33.14 -46.79 -25.72
N VAL A 223 32.35 -47.83 -25.52
CA VAL A 223 31.44 -47.96 -24.37
C VAL A 223 32.26 -48.16 -23.10
N HIS A 224 32.10 -47.28 -22.15
CA HIS A 224 32.66 -47.38 -20.80
C HIS A 224 31.71 -46.75 -19.81
N LYS A 225 31.96 -46.89 -18.49
CA LYS A 225 31.12 -46.27 -17.45
C LYS A 225 31.02 -44.76 -17.70
N GLY A 226 29.79 -44.23 -17.78
CA GLY A 226 29.48 -42.82 -18.00
C GLY A 226 29.30 -42.42 -19.48
N VAL A 227 29.32 -43.34 -20.41
CA VAL A 227 28.98 -43.10 -21.82
C VAL A 227 27.77 -43.95 -22.22
N ALA A 228 26.70 -43.27 -22.66
CA ALA A 228 25.49 -43.88 -23.22
C ALA A 228 25.26 -43.41 -24.66
#